data_3920ed4587011dda7445e6f359703f31
#
_entry.id   3920ed4587011dda7445e6f359703f31
#
_cell.length_a   1.000
_cell.length_b   1.000
_cell.length_c   1.000
_cell.angle_alpha   90.00
_cell.angle_beta   90.00
_cell.angle_gamma   90.00
#
_symmetry.space_group_name_H-M   'P 1'
#
loop_
_entity.id
_entity.type
_entity.pdbx_description
1 polymer ?
#
loop_
_entity_poly.entity_id
_entity_poly.type
_entity_poly.pdbx_seq_one_letter_code
_entity_poly.pdbx_strand_id
1 'polypeptide(L)'
;MRVPATLTVNGTSYPVELDPHVTLLRTVRDELGLTGSKEGCDDSECGACMMLLDGKPVNSCSYLALQAEGRDVITIEGLAGDEEVGPLQRAFLQQFGVQCGFCTPGMLISATALLRANPDPTDDEIRIGLSGNLCRCTGYDGIVKAVRQAAAGDVSPLGKPPVHADVTPPHHAG
;
A
#
# COMPACT_ATOMS: atom_id res chain seq x y z
N MET A 1 -0.51 27.75 7.46
CA MET A 1 -0.57 27.42 8.93
C MET A 1 -0.60 25.90 9.01
N ARG A 2 0.39 25.28 9.64
CA ARG A 2 0.40 23.82 9.83
C ARG A 2 -0.52 23.45 11.00
N VAL A 3 -1.14 22.28 10.94
CA VAL A 3 -2.10 21.76 11.90
C VAL A 3 -1.49 20.51 12.54
N PRO A 4 -1.42 20.42 13.88
CA PRO A 4 -0.98 19.21 14.55
C PRO A 4 -2.00 18.08 14.33
N ALA A 5 -1.52 16.89 14.04
CA ALA A 5 -2.32 15.68 13.85
C ALA A 5 -1.52 14.45 14.30
N THR A 6 -2.21 13.33 14.51
CA THR A 6 -1.56 12.04 14.78
C THR A 6 -2.05 11.03 13.76
N LEU A 7 -1.14 10.50 12.95
CA LEU A 7 -1.43 9.45 11.98
C LEU A 7 -1.00 8.09 12.52
N THR A 8 -1.84 7.09 12.38
CA THR A 8 -1.47 5.70 12.66
C THR A 8 -1.15 5.00 11.34
N VAL A 9 0.14 4.70 11.13
CA VAL A 9 0.63 4.08 9.90
C VAL A 9 1.37 2.79 10.23
N ASN A 10 0.96 1.67 9.65
CA ASN A 10 1.49 0.35 9.92
C ASN A 10 1.54 0.01 11.43
N GLY A 11 0.50 0.42 12.17
CA GLY A 11 0.39 0.21 13.61
C GLY A 11 1.23 1.14 14.48
N THR A 12 2.01 2.06 13.89
CA THR A 12 2.82 3.05 14.60
C THR A 12 2.14 4.41 14.56
N SER A 13 2.09 5.11 15.70
CA SER A 13 1.55 6.46 15.81
C SER A 13 2.62 7.50 15.54
N TYR A 14 2.36 8.40 14.60
CA TYR A 14 3.24 9.49 14.20
C TYR A 14 2.61 10.84 14.52
N PRO A 15 3.12 11.58 15.50
CA PRO A 15 2.75 12.98 15.67
C PRO A 15 3.36 13.80 14.55
N VAL A 16 2.55 14.54 13.81
CA VAL A 16 2.96 15.33 12.65
C VAL A 16 2.33 16.72 12.68
N GLU A 17 2.97 17.67 12.04
CA GLU A 17 2.38 18.97 11.73
C GLU A 17 2.16 19.07 10.23
N LEU A 18 0.92 19.21 9.78
CA LEU A 18 0.55 19.08 8.37
C LEU A 18 0.03 20.40 7.80
N ASP A 19 0.37 20.66 6.54
CA ASP A 19 -0.42 21.60 5.74
C ASP A 19 -1.81 21.00 5.51
N PRO A 20 -2.91 21.77 5.68
CA PRO A 20 -4.27 21.25 5.48
C PRO A 20 -4.53 20.64 4.10
N HIS A 21 -3.76 21.01 3.10
CA HIS A 21 -3.92 20.54 1.71
C HIS A 21 -2.97 19.41 1.33
N VAL A 22 -2.06 19.00 2.23
CA VAL A 22 -1.12 17.92 1.93
C VAL A 22 -1.83 16.59 1.78
N THR A 23 -1.44 15.82 0.77
CA THR A 23 -1.99 14.49 0.52
C THR A 23 -1.40 13.45 1.47
N LEU A 24 -2.14 12.36 1.69
CA LEU A 24 -1.66 11.23 2.48
C LEU A 24 -0.39 10.62 1.87
N LEU A 25 -0.33 10.54 0.52
CA LEU A 25 0.86 10.05 -0.17
C LEU A 25 2.11 10.86 0.17
N ARG A 26 2.04 12.18 0.04
CA ARG A 26 3.18 13.06 0.32
C ARG A 26 3.58 13.00 1.78
N THR A 27 2.61 13.03 2.70
CA THR A 27 2.90 12.91 4.13
C THR A 27 3.63 11.60 4.45
N VAL A 28 3.13 10.47 3.96
CA VAL A 28 3.73 9.16 4.24
C VAL A 28 5.13 9.06 3.64
N ARG A 29 5.36 9.60 2.44
CA ARG A 29 6.66 9.55 1.77
C ARG A 29 7.67 10.57 2.32
N ASP A 30 7.24 11.82 2.48
CA ASP A 30 8.17 12.94 2.70
C ASP A 30 8.37 13.22 4.20
N GLU A 31 7.32 13.07 5.02
CA GLU A 31 7.40 13.30 6.47
C GLU A 31 7.74 12.00 7.23
N LEU A 32 7.19 10.84 6.82
CA LEU A 32 7.43 9.58 7.52
C LEU A 32 8.55 8.72 6.90
N GLY A 33 9.04 9.06 5.70
CA GLY A 33 10.11 8.34 5.02
C GLY A 33 9.69 6.97 4.44
N LEU A 34 8.38 6.63 4.41
CA LEU A 34 7.86 5.38 3.86
C LEU A 34 7.64 5.54 2.34
N THR A 35 8.66 5.26 1.56
CA THR A 35 8.71 5.59 0.12
C THR A 35 8.19 4.49 -0.79
N GLY A 36 7.67 3.39 -0.26
CA GLY A 36 7.17 2.24 -1.03
C GLY A 36 6.00 2.58 -1.94
N SER A 37 4.99 3.30 -1.45
CA SER A 37 3.92 3.82 -2.31
C SER A 37 4.45 4.90 -3.26
N LYS A 38 4.02 4.89 -4.54
CA LYS A 38 4.61 5.69 -5.60
C LYS A 38 3.65 6.77 -6.12
N GLU A 39 4.20 7.92 -6.50
CA GLU A 39 3.48 8.97 -7.22
C GLU A 39 3.66 8.75 -8.73
N GLY A 40 2.60 8.26 -9.42
CA GLY A 40 2.67 7.95 -10.85
C GLY A 40 1.87 8.92 -11.73
N CYS A 41 0.72 9.41 -11.26
CA CYS A 41 -0.15 10.29 -12.05
C CYS A 41 -0.60 11.55 -11.31
N ASP A 42 -0.70 11.51 -9.98
CA ASP A 42 -1.22 12.57 -9.09
C ASP A 42 -2.68 12.99 -9.39
N ASP A 43 -3.45 12.12 -10.05
CA ASP A 43 -4.85 12.33 -10.45
C ASP A 43 -5.78 11.13 -10.19
N SER A 44 -5.36 10.18 -9.36
CA SER A 44 -6.10 8.98 -8.94
C SER A 44 -6.36 7.91 -10.01
N GLU A 45 -5.67 7.97 -11.16
CA GLU A 45 -5.90 7.05 -12.28
C GLU A 45 -5.04 5.77 -12.20
N CYS A 46 -3.75 5.90 -11.82
CA CYS A 46 -2.80 4.80 -12.02
C CYS A 46 -2.72 3.79 -10.87
N GLY A 47 -3.21 4.10 -9.69
CA GLY A 47 -3.19 3.22 -8.52
C GLY A 47 -1.81 2.92 -7.90
N ALA A 48 -0.71 3.52 -8.39
CA ALA A 48 0.63 3.29 -7.84
C ALA A 48 0.78 3.79 -6.40
N CYS A 49 -0.09 4.71 -5.98
CA CYS A 49 -0.16 5.31 -4.65
C CYS A 49 -1.09 4.58 -3.67
N MET A 50 -1.70 3.46 -4.05
CA MET A 50 -2.66 2.75 -3.20
C MET A 50 -2.11 2.48 -1.80
N MET A 51 -2.95 2.74 -0.79
CA MET A 51 -2.77 2.37 0.61
C MET A 51 -4.08 1.78 1.11
N LEU A 52 -4.06 1.01 2.20
CA LEU A 52 -5.30 0.64 2.89
C LEU A 52 -5.59 1.69 3.97
N LEU A 53 -6.84 2.12 4.02
CA LEU A 53 -7.37 2.98 5.07
C LEU A 53 -8.54 2.25 5.73
N ASP A 54 -8.39 1.86 6.99
CA ASP A 54 -9.31 0.96 7.68
C ASP A 54 -9.62 -0.31 6.85
N GLY A 55 -8.59 -0.88 6.22
CA GLY A 55 -8.68 -2.07 5.40
C GLY A 55 -9.23 -1.89 3.97
N LYS A 56 -9.61 -0.67 3.57
CA LYS A 56 -10.13 -0.36 2.23
C LYS A 56 -9.05 0.31 1.37
N PRO A 57 -8.87 -0.07 0.09
CA PRO A 57 -7.89 0.56 -0.78
C PRO A 57 -8.33 1.98 -1.16
N VAL A 58 -7.40 2.92 -1.05
CA VAL A 58 -7.62 4.32 -1.42
C VAL A 58 -6.44 4.85 -2.26
N ASN A 59 -6.72 5.77 -3.17
CA ASN A 59 -5.69 6.53 -3.89
C ASN A 59 -5.16 7.65 -3.00
N SER A 60 -4.02 7.42 -2.35
CA SER A 60 -3.48 8.34 -1.37
C SER A 60 -2.98 9.67 -1.95
N CYS A 61 -2.78 9.77 -3.27
CA CYS A 61 -2.41 11.03 -3.95
C CYS A 61 -3.54 12.07 -3.96
N SER A 62 -4.80 11.63 -3.82
CA SER A 62 -5.98 12.51 -3.76
C SER A 62 -6.68 12.51 -2.40
N TYR A 63 -6.13 11.77 -1.43
CA TYR A 63 -6.66 11.70 -0.08
C TYR A 63 -5.89 12.68 0.83
N LEU A 64 -6.59 13.59 1.51
CA LEU A 64 -5.94 14.55 2.41
C LEU A 64 -5.44 13.85 3.68
N ALA A 65 -4.20 14.14 4.09
CA ALA A 65 -3.59 13.49 5.24
C ALA A 65 -4.39 13.68 6.54
N LEU A 66 -4.94 14.86 6.76
CA LEU A 66 -5.78 15.15 7.94
C LEU A 66 -7.04 14.28 8.03
N GLN A 67 -7.56 13.79 6.90
CA GLN A 67 -8.72 12.88 6.90
C GLN A 67 -8.36 11.45 7.37
N ALA A 68 -7.07 11.14 7.46
CA ALA A 68 -6.59 9.86 7.97
C ALA A 68 -6.32 9.89 9.49
N GLU A 69 -6.49 11.03 10.17
CA GLU A 69 -6.36 11.11 11.61
C GLU A 69 -7.39 10.21 12.31
N GLY A 70 -6.93 9.42 13.29
CA GLY A 70 -7.76 8.45 14.00
C GLY A 70 -8.13 7.20 13.20
N ARG A 71 -7.55 7.02 12.01
CA ARG A 71 -7.76 5.85 11.13
C ARG A 71 -6.49 5.04 10.98
N ASP A 72 -6.64 3.76 10.64
CA ASP A 72 -5.50 2.85 10.42
C ASP A 72 -5.08 2.88 8.95
N VAL A 73 -3.85 3.34 8.72
CA VAL A 73 -3.22 3.38 7.39
C VAL A 73 -2.23 2.24 7.25
N ILE A 74 -2.38 1.42 6.21
CA ILE A 74 -1.40 0.38 5.88
C ILE A 74 -0.79 0.68 4.52
N THR A 75 0.53 0.76 4.50
CA THR A 75 1.35 0.90 3.29
C THR A 75 1.95 -0.44 2.89
N ILE A 76 2.66 -0.46 1.76
CA ILE A 76 3.35 -1.68 1.29
C ILE A 76 4.37 -2.19 2.33
N GLU A 77 5.01 -1.32 3.07
CA GLU A 77 5.96 -1.67 4.12
C GLU A 77 5.32 -2.46 5.27
N GLY A 78 4.02 -2.26 5.49
CA GLY A 78 3.27 -2.99 6.53
C GLY A 78 2.67 -4.32 6.09
N LEU A 79 2.83 -4.73 4.82
CA LEU A 79 2.21 -5.98 4.33
C LEU A 79 2.99 -7.25 4.65
N ALA A 80 4.29 -7.18 4.85
CA ALA A 80 5.14 -8.36 5.05
C ALA A 80 5.05 -8.97 6.46
N GLY A 81 4.57 -8.20 7.46
CA GLY A 81 4.58 -8.61 8.86
C GLY A 81 6.01 -8.88 9.34
N ASP A 82 6.20 -10.00 10.03
CA ASP A 82 7.52 -10.43 10.56
C ASP A 82 8.40 -11.13 9.51
N GLU A 83 7.87 -11.38 8.29
CA GLU A 83 8.62 -11.99 7.20
C GLU A 83 9.24 -10.92 6.30
N GLU A 84 10.43 -11.17 5.73
CA GLU A 84 11.05 -10.29 4.75
C GLU A 84 10.18 -10.12 3.49
N VAL A 85 9.49 -11.20 3.09
CA VAL A 85 8.62 -11.24 1.90
C VAL A 85 7.38 -12.08 2.21
N GLY A 86 6.22 -11.47 2.21
CA GLY A 86 4.95 -12.16 2.44
C GLY A 86 4.54 -13.10 1.30
N PRO A 87 3.56 -14.00 1.52
CA PRO A 87 3.13 -15.01 0.53
C PRO A 87 2.71 -14.40 -0.82
N LEU A 88 1.92 -13.33 -0.80
CA LEU A 88 1.49 -12.63 -2.02
C LEU A 88 2.67 -11.99 -2.75
N GLN A 89 3.62 -11.39 -2.03
CA GLN A 89 4.82 -10.81 -2.62
C GLN A 89 5.69 -11.90 -3.27
N ARG A 90 5.86 -13.07 -2.62
CA ARG A 90 6.56 -14.23 -3.20
C ARG A 90 5.89 -14.71 -4.48
N ALA A 91 4.55 -14.81 -4.49
CA ALA A 91 3.80 -15.21 -5.68
C ALA A 91 4.04 -14.23 -6.84
N PHE A 92 4.09 -12.92 -6.58
CA PHE A 92 4.41 -11.91 -7.60
C PHE A 92 5.81 -12.13 -8.20
N LEU A 93 6.79 -12.51 -7.41
CA LEU A 93 8.14 -12.83 -7.91
C LEU A 93 8.14 -14.13 -8.72
N GLN A 94 7.48 -15.18 -8.23
CA GLN A 94 7.44 -16.51 -8.84
C GLN A 94 6.69 -16.53 -10.18
N GLN A 95 5.64 -15.72 -10.31
CA GLN A 95 4.80 -15.64 -11.51
C GLN A 95 5.22 -14.52 -12.47
N PHE A 96 6.39 -13.91 -12.26
CA PHE A 96 6.88 -12.79 -13.07
C PHE A 96 5.89 -11.60 -13.11
N GLY A 97 5.12 -11.39 -12.05
CA GLY A 97 4.25 -10.24 -11.87
C GLY A 97 4.99 -8.92 -11.61
N VAL A 98 6.33 -8.96 -11.55
CA VAL A 98 7.19 -7.80 -11.31
C VAL A 98 8.20 -7.68 -12.45
N GLN A 99 8.34 -6.47 -13.02
CA GLN A 99 9.42 -6.11 -13.95
C GLN A 99 10.12 -4.85 -13.44
N CYS A 100 9.66 -3.63 -13.80
CA CYS A 100 10.29 -2.42 -13.26
C CYS A 100 9.99 -2.17 -11.76
N GLY A 101 8.92 -2.79 -11.21
CA GLY A 101 8.55 -2.70 -9.81
C GLY A 101 7.74 -1.46 -9.42
N PHE A 102 7.56 -0.48 -10.31
CA PHE A 102 6.93 0.79 -9.96
C PHE A 102 5.46 0.65 -9.56
N CYS A 103 4.67 -0.15 -10.27
CA CYS A 103 3.25 -0.42 -9.96
C CYS A 103 3.07 -1.44 -8.83
N THR A 104 4.11 -2.20 -8.50
CA THR A 104 4.02 -3.38 -7.62
C THR A 104 3.47 -3.06 -6.23
N PRO A 105 3.88 -1.99 -5.54
CA PRO A 105 3.30 -1.64 -4.24
C PRO A 105 1.79 -1.45 -4.29
N GLY A 106 1.30 -0.67 -5.23
CA GLY A 106 -0.15 -0.43 -5.40
C GLY A 106 -0.91 -1.70 -5.78
N MET A 107 -0.35 -2.53 -6.67
CA MET A 107 -0.93 -3.83 -7.04
C MET A 107 -1.06 -4.76 -5.83
N LEU A 108 -0.02 -4.86 -5.00
CA LEU A 108 -0.02 -5.69 -3.79
C LEU A 108 -1.05 -5.21 -2.75
N ILE A 109 -1.20 -3.90 -2.56
CA ILE A 109 -2.23 -3.32 -1.70
C ILE A 109 -3.63 -3.68 -2.20
N SER A 110 -3.91 -3.48 -3.50
CA SER A 110 -5.22 -3.79 -4.09
C SER A 110 -5.52 -5.29 -4.07
N ALA A 111 -4.53 -6.13 -4.40
CA ALA A 111 -4.68 -7.58 -4.33
C ALA A 111 -4.92 -8.07 -2.88
N THR A 112 -4.26 -7.47 -1.90
CA THR A 112 -4.49 -7.77 -0.48
C THR A 112 -5.92 -7.43 -0.07
N ALA A 113 -6.44 -6.28 -0.48
CA ALA A 113 -7.82 -5.89 -0.21
C ALA A 113 -8.83 -6.85 -0.87
N LEU A 114 -8.56 -7.24 -2.12
CA LEU A 114 -9.38 -8.20 -2.85
C LEU A 114 -9.41 -9.55 -2.13
N LEU A 115 -8.26 -10.13 -1.79
CA LEU A 115 -8.16 -11.44 -1.15
C LEU A 115 -8.76 -11.47 0.27
N ARG A 116 -8.78 -10.34 0.96
CA ARG A 116 -9.49 -10.21 2.23
C ARG A 116 -11.00 -10.23 2.07
N ALA A 117 -11.51 -9.62 0.99
CA ALA A 117 -12.94 -9.58 0.69
C ALA A 117 -13.45 -10.87 0.03
N ASN A 118 -12.63 -11.47 -0.82
CA ASN A 118 -12.89 -12.71 -1.54
C ASN A 118 -11.62 -13.59 -1.54
N PRO A 119 -11.54 -14.60 -0.65
CA PRO A 119 -10.36 -15.45 -0.53
C PRO A 119 -10.09 -16.37 -1.73
N ASP A 120 -11.09 -16.65 -2.56
CA ASP A 120 -10.96 -17.50 -3.75
C ASP A 120 -11.55 -16.82 -4.99
N PRO A 121 -10.91 -15.73 -5.49
CA PRO A 121 -11.44 -14.99 -6.61
C PRO A 121 -11.20 -15.71 -7.93
N THR A 122 -12.13 -15.60 -8.88
CA THR A 122 -11.93 -15.97 -10.27
C THR A 122 -10.95 -15.02 -10.96
N ASP A 123 -10.40 -15.41 -12.13
CA ASP A 123 -9.50 -14.53 -12.91
C ASP A 123 -10.17 -13.20 -13.28
N ASP A 124 -11.47 -13.22 -13.58
CA ASP A 124 -12.21 -12.00 -13.92
C ASP A 124 -12.41 -11.10 -12.71
N GLU A 125 -12.70 -11.67 -11.53
CA GLU A 125 -12.76 -10.90 -10.28
C GLU A 125 -11.40 -10.30 -9.91
N ILE A 126 -10.30 -11.02 -10.17
CA ILE A 126 -8.94 -10.48 -10.00
C ILE A 126 -8.72 -9.31 -10.95
N ARG A 127 -9.05 -9.43 -12.24
CA ARG A 127 -8.92 -8.34 -13.22
C ARG A 127 -9.75 -7.13 -12.83
N ILE A 128 -10.98 -7.34 -12.39
CA ILE A 128 -11.86 -6.27 -11.90
C ILE A 128 -11.28 -5.63 -10.64
N GLY A 129 -10.85 -6.42 -9.66
CA GLY A 129 -10.27 -5.93 -8.40
C GLY A 129 -8.99 -5.13 -8.58
N LEU A 130 -8.24 -5.39 -9.67
CA LEU A 130 -7.01 -4.69 -10.02
C LEU A 130 -7.19 -3.62 -11.12
N SER A 131 -8.41 -3.37 -11.59
CA SER A 131 -8.67 -2.45 -12.72
C SER A 131 -8.26 -1.00 -12.44
N GLY A 132 -8.19 -0.60 -11.17
CA GLY A 132 -7.67 0.70 -10.73
C GLY A 132 -6.14 0.80 -10.65
N ASN A 133 -5.40 -0.23 -11.09
CA ASN A 133 -3.93 -0.27 -11.02
C ASN A 133 -3.34 -0.48 -12.41
N LEU A 134 -2.56 0.49 -12.89
CA LEU A 134 -1.93 0.44 -14.21
C LEU A 134 -0.51 -0.13 -14.14
N CYS A 135 -0.24 -1.09 -15.02
CA CYS A 135 1.10 -1.63 -15.27
C CYS A 135 1.45 -1.51 -16.76
N ARG A 136 2.61 -0.91 -17.08
CA ARG A 136 3.07 -0.74 -18.46
C ARG A 136 3.97 -1.89 -18.93
N CYS A 137 4.43 -2.75 -18.03
CA CYS A 137 5.50 -3.70 -18.30
C CYS A 137 5.02 -5.14 -18.48
N THR A 138 4.18 -5.64 -17.54
CA THR A 138 3.93 -7.08 -17.36
C THR A 138 2.87 -7.68 -18.29
N GLY A 139 1.99 -6.86 -18.88
CA GLY A 139 0.81 -7.35 -19.60
C GLY A 139 -0.23 -8.03 -18.70
N TYR A 140 -0.09 -7.93 -17.36
CA TYR A 140 -1.02 -8.38 -16.30
C TYR A 140 -1.13 -9.91 -16.10
N ASP A 141 -0.79 -10.75 -17.06
CA ASP A 141 -0.96 -12.21 -16.95
C ASP A 141 -0.23 -12.79 -15.73
N GLY A 142 1.04 -12.42 -15.53
CA GLY A 142 1.82 -12.82 -14.35
C GLY A 142 1.22 -12.31 -13.05
N ILE A 143 0.64 -11.10 -13.05
CA ILE A 143 -0.02 -10.51 -11.87
C ILE A 143 -1.27 -11.32 -11.51
N VAL A 144 -2.13 -11.63 -12.48
CA VAL A 144 -3.34 -12.44 -12.26
C VAL A 144 -2.98 -13.82 -11.71
N LYS A 145 -1.97 -14.49 -12.32
CA LYS A 145 -1.46 -15.78 -11.83
C LYS A 145 -0.91 -15.69 -10.41
N ALA A 146 -0.21 -14.62 -10.07
CA ALA A 146 0.33 -14.41 -8.73
C ALA A 146 -0.77 -14.28 -7.68
N VAL A 147 -1.81 -13.51 -7.96
CA VAL A 147 -2.95 -13.38 -7.04
C VAL A 147 -3.67 -14.71 -6.89
N ARG A 148 -3.87 -15.46 -7.99
CA ARG A 148 -4.46 -16.80 -7.97
C ARG A 148 -3.63 -17.78 -7.14
N GLN A 149 -2.30 -17.79 -7.33
CA GLN A 149 -1.40 -18.65 -6.56
C GLN A 149 -1.45 -18.30 -5.06
N ALA A 150 -1.46 -17.03 -4.72
CA ALA A 150 -1.56 -16.58 -3.34
C ALA A 150 -2.90 -16.94 -2.69
N ALA A 151 -4.00 -16.91 -3.46
CA ALA A 151 -5.33 -17.34 -3.00
C ALA A 151 -5.36 -18.84 -2.69
N ALA A 152 -4.72 -19.67 -3.50
CA ALA A 152 -4.66 -21.11 -3.31
C ALA A 152 -3.75 -21.56 -2.16
N GLY A 153 -2.80 -20.72 -1.75
CA GLY A 153 -1.90 -20.97 -0.63
C GLY A 153 -2.17 -19.97 0.46
N ASP A 154 -2.87 -20.22 1.47
CA ASP A 154 -3.20 -19.45 2.66
C ASP A 154 -2.48 -18.09 2.77
N VAL A 155 -3.11 -17.05 2.25
CA VAL A 155 -2.65 -15.66 2.45
C VAL A 155 -2.93 -15.34 3.90
N SER A 156 -1.96 -15.56 4.76
CA SER A 156 -2.06 -15.25 6.18
C SER A 156 -2.59 -13.82 6.37
N PRO A 157 -3.53 -13.61 7.30
CA PRO A 157 -3.94 -12.26 7.68
C PRO A 157 -2.68 -11.45 8.01
N LEU A 158 -2.65 -10.17 7.65
CA LEU A 158 -1.56 -9.27 8.03
C LEU A 158 -1.23 -9.52 9.50
N GLY A 159 -0.05 -10.05 9.78
CA GLY A 159 0.50 -10.08 11.12
C GLY A 159 0.43 -8.68 11.72
N LYS A 160 0.39 -8.54 13.02
CA LYS A 160 0.57 -7.22 13.61
C LYS A 160 1.84 -6.64 12.99
N PRO A 161 1.79 -5.40 12.45
CA PRO A 161 3.00 -4.76 11.94
C PRO A 161 4.07 -4.81 13.03
N PRO A 162 5.35 -5.01 12.67
CA PRO A 162 6.42 -4.96 13.65
C PRO A 162 6.30 -3.63 14.39
N VAL A 163 6.23 -3.70 15.72
CA VAL A 163 6.26 -2.50 16.56
C VAL A 163 7.70 -1.99 16.46
N HIS A 164 7.96 -1.09 15.53
CA HIS A 164 9.20 -0.34 15.49
C HIS A 164 9.15 0.64 16.67
N ALA A 165 9.63 0.16 17.84
CA ALA A 165 10.00 1.06 18.91
C ALA A 165 11.08 1.99 18.37
N ASP A 166 10.85 3.31 18.47
CA ASP A 166 11.79 4.37 18.13
C ASP A 166 12.15 4.57 16.64
N VAL A 167 11.16 4.91 15.83
CA VAL A 167 11.46 5.67 14.61
C VAL A 167 11.39 7.16 14.96
N THR A 168 12.51 7.72 15.38
CA THR A 168 12.67 9.17 15.39
C THR A 168 12.65 9.62 13.92
N PRO A 169 11.70 10.47 13.49
CA PRO A 169 11.69 10.94 12.11
C PRO A 169 13.03 11.62 11.80
N PRO A 170 13.56 11.47 10.58
CA PRO A 170 14.79 12.15 10.20
C PRO A 170 14.56 13.66 10.34
N HIS A 171 15.33 14.29 11.22
CA HIS A 171 15.36 15.74 11.31
C HIS A 171 15.94 16.26 9.99
N HIS A 172 15.11 16.91 9.17
CA HIS A 172 15.59 17.74 8.10
C HIS A 172 16.37 18.90 8.75
N ALA A 173 17.71 18.76 8.77
CA ALA A 173 18.59 19.90 9.04
C ALA A 173 18.36 20.93 7.93
N GLY A 174 17.97 22.14 8.31
CA GLY A 174 17.60 23.25 7.44
C GLY A 174 18.70 23.78 6.54
#